data_60f2854df9cb0ab8807b08d4749d525c
#
_entry.id   60f2854df9cb0ab8807b08d4749d525c
#
_cell.length_a   1.000
_cell.length_b   1.000
_cell.length_c   1.000
_cell.angle_alpha   90.00
_cell.angle_beta   90.00
_cell.angle_gamma   90.00
#
_symmetry.space_group_name_H-M   'P 1'
#
loop_
_entity.id
_entity.type
_entity.pdbx_description
1 polymer ?
#
loop_
_entity_poly.entity_id
_entity_poly.type
_entity_poly.pdbx_seq_one_letter_code
_entity_poly.pdbx_strand_id
1 'polypeptide(L)'
;QTGLDKKNLLRKTEPIEIVSDKMEAFQEKKMIIFSGNTVATQGDIKLKTDQLTIYYKDANQKKEKIGKQEIQTTGDLERIEAKGNVNVTQKEISATSEEAVYYQEDAKIIMTGNSVLKQGKNIIKGCKVIIYLDENRGDVQKCDAEKSGRVTAIIHPQDKKIKD
;
A
#
# COMPACT_ATOMS: atom_id res chain seq x y z
N GLN A 1 19.33 -13.51 15.09
CA GLN A 1 18.57 -12.80 14.06
C GLN A 1 17.12 -13.16 14.13
N THR A 2 16.32 -12.16 14.29
CA THR A 2 14.90 -12.31 14.44
C THR A 2 14.23 -12.46 13.08
N GLY A 3 13.12 -13.20 13.01
CA GLY A 3 12.36 -13.37 11.79
C GLY A 3 11.82 -12.07 11.20
N LEU A 4 11.82 -11.01 11.99
CA LEU A 4 11.42 -9.67 11.57
C LEU A 4 12.38 -9.08 10.53
N ASP A 5 13.68 -9.27 10.73
CA ASP A 5 14.68 -8.74 9.82
C ASP A 5 14.62 -9.39 8.45
N LYS A 6 14.33 -10.68 8.41
CA LYS A 6 14.14 -11.40 7.14
C LYS A 6 12.93 -10.92 6.37
N LYS A 7 11.80 -10.69 7.06
CA LYS A 7 10.59 -10.21 6.40
C LYS A 7 10.79 -8.82 5.82
N ASN A 8 11.47 -7.96 6.56
CA ASN A 8 11.74 -6.60 6.11
C ASN A 8 12.67 -6.59 4.90
N LEU A 9 13.72 -7.39 4.95
CA LEU A 9 14.65 -7.54 3.84
C LEU A 9 13.97 -8.09 2.59
N LEU A 10 13.15 -9.12 2.73
CA LEU A 10 12.45 -9.73 1.60
C LEU A 10 11.51 -8.73 0.93
N ARG A 11 10.78 -7.94 1.70
CA ARG A 11 9.88 -6.95 1.13
C ARG A 11 10.63 -5.86 0.40
N LYS A 12 11.72 -5.35 0.96
CA LYS A 12 12.51 -4.31 0.32
C LYS A 12 13.20 -4.77 -0.95
N THR A 13 13.49 -6.05 -1.04
CA THR A 13 14.17 -6.61 -2.21
C THR A 13 13.21 -7.17 -3.25
N GLU A 14 11.96 -7.43 -2.90
CA GLU A 14 10.98 -7.91 -3.87
C GLU A 14 10.62 -6.79 -4.85
N PRO A 15 10.56 -7.12 -6.13
CA PRO A 15 10.20 -6.11 -7.12
C PRO A 15 8.73 -5.71 -6.99
N ILE A 16 8.45 -4.46 -7.32
CA ILE A 16 7.09 -3.97 -7.44
C ILE A 16 6.72 -4.06 -8.91
N GLU A 17 5.70 -4.83 -9.23
CA GLU A 17 5.16 -4.90 -10.58
C GLU A 17 3.92 -4.02 -10.66
N ILE A 18 3.86 -3.17 -11.68
CA ILE A 18 2.71 -2.28 -11.88
C ILE A 18 2.18 -2.48 -13.29
N VAL A 19 0.88 -2.74 -13.39
CA VAL A 19 0.17 -2.87 -14.65
C VAL A 19 -0.90 -1.77 -14.71
N SER A 20 -0.98 -1.06 -15.82
CA SER A 20 -1.92 0.03 -16.00
C SER A 20 -2.21 0.24 -17.49
N ASP A 21 -3.22 1.06 -17.79
CA ASP A 21 -3.51 1.40 -19.18
C ASP A 21 -2.55 2.45 -19.73
N LYS A 22 -2.03 3.32 -18.86
CA LYS A 22 -1.16 4.42 -19.26
C LYS A 22 -0.09 4.67 -18.21
N MET A 23 1.11 5.03 -18.67
CA MET A 23 2.21 5.42 -17.81
C MET A 23 2.83 6.71 -18.33
N GLU A 24 3.11 7.65 -17.44
CA GLU A 24 3.80 8.89 -17.75
C GLU A 24 4.94 9.10 -16.77
N ALA A 25 6.14 9.32 -17.26
CA ALA A 25 7.31 9.55 -16.43
C ALA A 25 7.74 11.00 -16.53
N PHE A 26 7.94 11.63 -15.37
CA PHE A 26 8.36 13.02 -15.26
C PHE A 26 9.70 13.07 -14.53
N GLN A 27 10.78 13.11 -15.27
CA GLN A 27 12.12 13.00 -14.68
C GLN A 27 12.48 14.17 -13.78
N GLU A 28 12.12 15.38 -14.17
CA GLU A 28 12.41 16.56 -13.35
C GLU A 28 11.69 16.56 -12.04
N LYS A 29 10.46 16.07 -12.03
CA LYS A 29 9.64 15.97 -10.82
C LYS A 29 9.89 14.69 -10.05
N LYS A 30 10.69 13.79 -10.60
CA LYS A 30 11.00 12.48 -9.99
C LYS A 30 9.75 11.71 -9.62
N MET A 31 8.84 11.62 -10.58
CA MET A 31 7.61 10.88 -10.38
C MET A 31 7.20 10.14 -11.66
N ILE A 32 6.48 9.06 -11.44
CA ILE A 32 5.88 8.25 -12.51
C ILE A 32 4.41 8.09 -12.18
N ILE A 33 3.55 8.40 -13.14
CA ILE A 33 2.10 8.28 -12.96
C ILE A 33 1.57 7.13 -13.80
N PHE A 34 0.86 6.23 -13.16
CA PHE A 34 0.15 5.13 -13.79
C PHE A 34 -1.34 5.40 -13.70
N SER A 35 -2.06 5.29 -14.80
CA SER A 35 -3.49 5.59 -14.85
C SER A 35 -4.27 4.52 -15.58
N GLY A 36 -5.48 4.28 -15.11
CA GLY A 36 -6.42 3.35 -15.70
C GLY A 36 -6.18 1.91 -15.29
N ASN A 37 -7.12 1.34 -14.56
CA ASN A 37 -7.08 -0.06 -14.13
C ASN A 37 -5.71 -0.45 -13.58
N THR A 38 -5.21 0.35 -12.67
CA THR A 38 -3.84 0.19 -12.17
C THR A 38 -3.78 -0.85 -11.06
N VAL A 39 -2.85 -1.78 -11.21
CA VAL A 39 -2.62 -2.84 -10.23
C VAL A 39 -1.14 -2.89 -9.91
N ALA A 40 -0.81 -2.74 -8.64
CA ALA A 40 0.56 -2.87 -8.15
C ALA A 40 0.66 -4.10 -7.25
N THR A 41 1.70 -4.90 -7.44
CA THR A 41 1.93 -6.09 -6.62
C THR A 41 3.36 -6.12 -6.11
N GLN A 42 3.52 -6.50 -4.87
CA GLN A 42 4.82 -6.76 -4.28
C GLN A 42 4.63 -7.90 -3.27
N GLY A 43 5.23 -9.06 -3.56
CA GLY A 43 5.01 -10.23 -2.73
C GLY A 43 3.53 -10.60 -2.66
N ASP A 44 3.01 -10.71 -1.46
CA ASP A 44 1.60 -11.05 -1.22
C ASP A 44 0.68 -9.82 -1.15
N ILE A 45 1.25 -8.63 -1.34
CA ILE A 45 0.49 -7.38 -1.29
C ILE A 45 0.03 -7.02 -2.68
N LYS A 46 -1.25 -6.70 -2.83
CA LYS A 46 -1.83 -6.26 -4.08
C LYS A 46 -2.62 -4.98 -3.85
N LEU A 47 -2.35 -3.98 -4.65
CA LEU A 47 -3.05 -2.70 -4.59
C LEU A 47 -3.70 -2.41 -5.93
N LYS A 48 -5.00 -2.17 -5.93
CA LYS A 48 -5.75 -1.73 -7.10
C LYS A 48 -6.21 -0.30 -6.89
N THR A 49 -6.15 0.50 -7.94
CA THR A 49 -6.55 1.90 -7.87
C THR A 49 -6.78 2.45 -9.27
N ASP A 50 -7.41 3.60 -9.37
CA ASP A 50 -7.57 4.28 -10.65
C ASP A 50 -6.30 4.95 -11.11
N GLN A 51 -5.57 5.57 -10.18
CA GLN A 51 -4.32 6.26 -10.48
C GLN A 51 -3.30 6.03 -9.39
N LEU A 52 -2.07 5.77 -9.79
CA LEU A 52 -0.98 5.52 -8.88
C LEU A 52 0.22 6.36 -9.29
N THR A 53 0.79 7.07 -8.32
CA THR A 53 1.96 7.92 -8.56
C THR A 53 3.11 7.44 -7.69
N ILE A 54 4.23 7.17 -8.33
CA ILE A 54 5.46 6.81 -7.63
C ILE A 54 6.34 8.04 -7.53
N TYR A 55 6.77 8.36 -6.32
CA TYR A 55 7.75 9.41 -6.06
C TYR A 55 9.04 8.74 -5.61
N TYR A 56 10.14 9.13 -6.22
CA TYR A 56 11.44 8.61 -5.85
C TYR A 56 12.40 9.75 -5.50
N LYS A 57 13.33 9.44 -4.61
CA LYS A 57 14.37 10.40 -4.22
C LYS A 57 15.48 10.36 -5.23
N ASP A 58 16.21 11.47 -5.35
CA ASP A 58 17.48 11.44 -6.03
C ASP A 58 18.31 10.36 -5.36
N ALA A 59 18.55 9.30 -6.10
CA ALA A 59 19.59 8.40 -5.69
C ALA A 59 20.85 9.24 -5.60
N ASN A 60 21.48 9.24 -4.45
CA ASN A 60 22.80 9.83 -4.32
C ASN A 60 23.71 9.24 -5.38
N GLN A 61 23.49 9.67 -6.63
CA GLN A 61 24.35 9.41 -7.76
C GLN A 61 24.68 7.94 -8.07
N LYS A 62 23.86 7.02 -7.62
CA LYS A 62 23.98 5.65 -8.13
C LYS A 62 23.29 5.57 -9.48
N LYS A 63 24.04 5.97 -10.47
CA LYS A 63 23.62 5.76 -11.84
C LYS A 63 24.00 4.34 -12.21
N GLU A 64 23.03 3.49 -12.34
CA GLU A 64 23.29 2.17 -12.90
C GLU A 64 23.28 2.29 -14.41
N LYS A 65 24.38 1.88 -15.02
CA LYS A 65 24.46 1.79 -16.46
C LYS A 65 24.00 0.43 -16.91
N ILE A 66 22.89 0.40 -17.60
CA ILE A 66 22.50 -0.81 -18.31
C ILE A 66 22.86 -0.59 -19.79
N GLY A 67 23.94 -1.22 -20.23
CA GLY A 67 24.49 -0.98 -21.55
C GLY A 67 25.09 0.41 -21.65
N LYS A 68 24.77 1.12 -22.72
CA LYS A 68 25.25 2.49 -22.92
C LYS A 68 24.28 3.56 -22.46
N GLN A 69 23.13 3.17 -21.93
CA GLN A 69 22.14 4.12 -21.47
C GLN A 69 22.14 4.18 -19.96
N GLU A 70 22.30 5.37 -19.44
CA GLU A 70 22.05 5.62 -18.04
C GLU A 70 20.54 5.58 -17.83
N ILE A 71 20.05 4.45 -17.43
CA ILE A 71 18.71 4.41 -16.88
C ILE A 71 18.87 4.85 -15.43
N GLN A 72 18.39 6.03 -15.14
CA GLN A 72 18.14 6.37 -13.74
C GLN A 72 17.05 5.43 -13.24
N THR A 73 17.46 4.23 -12.94
CA THR A 73 16.61 3.42 -12.14
C THR A 73 16.55 4.11 -10.81
N THR A 74 15.42 4.64 -10.59
CA THR A 74 14.83 4.86 -9.32
C THR A 74 15.84 4.74 -8.21
N GLY A 75 16.34 5.85 -7.83
CA GLY A 75 16.87 5.98 -6.53
C GLY A 75 15.87 5.41 -5.55
N ASP A 76 16.07 5.68 -4.35
CA ASP A 76 15.22 5.14 -3.32
C ASP A 76 13.78 5.60 -3.52
N LEU A 77 12.88 4.67 -3.52
CA LEU A 77 11.46 4.94 -3.54
C LEU A 77 11.10 5.76 -2.30
N GLU A 78 10.51 6.92 -2.51
CA GLU A 78 10.08 7.75 -1.39
C GLU A 78 8.70 7.32 -0.91
N ARG A 79 7.72 7.35 -1.81
CA ARG A 79 6.36 6.97 -1.48
C ARG A 79 5.58 6.65 -2.75
N ILE A 80 4.48 5.96 -2.57
CA ILE A 80 3.52 5.68 -3.63
C ILE A 80 2.18 6.22 -3.19
N GLU A 81 1.56 7.05 -4.03
CA GLU A 81 0.22 7.59 -3.77
C GLU A 81 -0.78 6.97 -4.72
N ALA A 82 -1.90 6.53 -4.17
CA ALA A 82 -2.99 5.96 -4.93
C ALA A 82 -4.23 6.82 -4.77
N LYS A 83 -4.92 7.10 -5.86
CA LYS A 83 -6.13 7.91 -5.88
C LYS A 83 -7.23 7.21 -6.66
N GLY A 84 -8.38 7.13 -6.04
CA GLY A 84 -9.59 6.58 -6.64
C GLY A 84 -9.71 5.08 -6.47
N ASN A 85 -10.78 4.66 -5.83
CA ASN A 85 -11.15 3.25 -5.69
C ASN A 85 -9.99 2.37 -5.25
N VAL A 86 -9.33 2.78 -4.16
CA VAL A 86 -8.17 2.06 -3.65
C VAL A 86 -8.62 0.77 -2.95
N ASN A 87 -7.98 -0.33 -3.29
CA ASN A 87 -8.21 -1.63 -2.66
C ASN A 87 -6.86 -2.29 -2.44
N VAL A 88 -6.52 -2.52 -1.18
CA VAL A 88 -5.27 -3.19 -0.80
C VAL A 88 -5.63 -4.55 -0.19
N THR A 89 -4.99 -5.58 -0.66
CA THR A 89 -5.18 -6.93 -0.11
C THR A 89 -3.84 -7.53 0.29
N GLN A 90 -3.83 -8.19 1.42
CA GLN A 90 -2.70 -8.98 1.89
C GLN A 90 -3.26 -10.14 2.70
N LYS A 91 -3.11 -11.36 2.19
CA LYS A 91 -3.67 -12.55 2.83
C LYS A 91 -5.16 -12.38 3.11
N GLU A 92 -5.57 -12.46 4.36
CA GLU A 92 -6.97 -12.36 4.76
C GLU A 92 -7.44 -10.92 4.97
N ILE A 93 -6.51 -9.97 4.89
CA ILE A 93 -6.81 -8.57 5.12
C ILE A 93 -7.10 -7.89 3.79
N SER A 94 -8.18 -7.15 3.75
CA SER A 94 -8.56 -6.33 2.60
C SER A 94 -8.98 -4.96 3.13
N ALA A 95 -8.49 -3.91 2.49
CA ALA A 95 -8.85 -2.56 2.88
C ALA A 95 -9.18 -1.72 1.66
N THR A 96 -10.22 -0.91 1.77
CA THR A 96 -10.65 -0.01 0.71
C THR A 96 -10.70 1.42 1.21
N SER A 97 -10.44 2.36 0.31
CA SER A 97 -10.49 3.78 0.61
C SER A 97 -10.54 4.59 -0.68
N GLU A 98 -10.65 5.90 -0.55
CA GLU A 98 -10.58 6.80 -1.70
C GLU A 98 -9.15 7.09 -2.09
N GLU A 99 -8.27 7.23 -1.10
CA GLU A 99 -6.86 7.51 -1.31
C GLU A 99 -5.99 6.64 -0.40
N ALA A 100 -4.76 6.42 -0.82
CA ALA A 100 -3.78 5.70 -0.01
C ALA A 100 -2.38 6.20 -0.31
N VAL A 101 -1.52 6.14 0.71
CA VAL A 101 -0.10 6.44 0.56
C VAL A 101 0.71 5.31 1.18
N TYR A 102 1.62 4.77 0.40
CA TYR A 102 2.57 3.76 0.86
C TYR A 102 3.91 4.42 1.12
N TYR A 103 4.43 4.24 2.32
CA TYR A 103 5.77 4.69 2.72
C TYR A 103 6.67 3.48 2.86
N GLN A 104 7.62 3.35 1.96
CA GLN A 104 8.49 2.18 1.95
C GLN A 104 9.37 2.10 3.18
N GLU A 105 9.93 3.22 3.58
CA GLU A 105 10.84 3.26 4.72
C GLU A 105 10.16 2.80 6.01
N ASP A 106 8.93 3.23 6.21
CA ASP A 106 8.15 2.88 7.40
C ASP A 106 7.37 1.57 7.24
N ALA A 107 7.37 1.00 6.05
CA ALA A 107 6.63 -0.21 5.72
C ALA A 107 5.16 -0.11 6.15
N LYS A 108 4.51 1.00 5.78
CA LYS A 108 3.11 1.22 6.13
C LYS A 108 2.32 1.85 4.99
N ILE A 109 1.03 1.53 4.99
CA ILE A 109 0.07 2.12 4.06
C ILE A 109 -0.94 2.91 4.89
N ILE A 110 -1.15 4.17 4.52
CA ILE A 110 -2.16 5.03 5.15
C ILE A 110 -3.28 5.22 4.15
N MET A 111 -4.48 4.81 4.52
CA MET A 111 -5.66 4.87 3.66
C MET A 111 -6.66 5.86 4.23
N THR A 112 -7.15 6.77 3.41
CA THR A 112 -8.06 7.83 3.84
C THR A 112 -9.25 7.95 2.89
N GLY A 113 -10.37 8.43 3.43
CA GLY A 113 -11.62 8.60 2.70
C GLY A 113 -12.45 7.32 2.68
N ASN A 114 -13.54 7.31 3.43
CA ASN A 114 -14.44 6.15 3.53
C ASN A 114 -13.68 4.83 3.70
N SER A 115 -12.82 4.79 4.70
CA SER A 115 -11.90 3.67 4.86
C SER A 115 -12.57 2.49 5.54
N VAL A 116 -12.42 1.31 4.95
CA VAL A 116 -12.98 0.07 5.45
C VAL A 116 -11.90 -1.00 5.49
N LEU A 117 -11.75 -1.63 6.63
CA LEU A 117 -10.83 -2.75 6.81
C LEU A 117 -11.66 -4.01 7.00
N LYS A 118 -11.36 -5.04 6.22
CA LYS A 118 -12.00 -6.34 6.33
C LYS A 118 -10.96 -7.40 6.68
N GLN A 119 -11.30 -8.22 7.62
CA GLN A 119 -10.48 -9.36 7.99
C GLN A 119 -11.41 -10.56 8.12
N GLY A 120 -11.37 -11.46 7.13
CA GLY A 120 -12.36 -12.51 7.05
C GLY A 120 -13.75 -11.92 6.88
N LYS A 121 -14.65 -12.24 7.79
CA LYS A 121 -16.02 -11.70 7.82
C LYS A 121 -16.15 -10.42 8.63
N ASN A 122 -15.10 -10.03 9.33
CA ASN A 122 -15.13 -8.85 10.20
C ASN A 122 -14.94 -7.60 9.38
N ILE A 123 -15.72 -6.58 9.65
CA ILE A 123 -15.69 -5.31 8.94
C ILE A 123 -15.49 -4.19 9.95
N ILE A 124 -14.48 -3.36 9.71
CA ILE A 124 -14.19 -2.21 10.55
C ILE A 124 -14.20 -0.97 9.66
N LYS A 125 -14.99 0.01 10.03
CA LYS A 125 -15.13 1.26 9.27
C LYS A 125 -14.63 2.44 10.07
N GLY A 126 -13.95 3.34 9.39
CA GLY A 126 -13.47 4.58 9.98
C GLY A 126 -13.09 5.56 8.89
N CYS A 127 -12.38 6.61 9.26
CA CYS A 127 -11.90 7.58 8.28
C CYS A 127 -10.49 7.28 7.79
N LYS A 128 -9.73 6.59 8.59
CA LYS A 128 -8.34 6.34 8.30
C LYS A 128 -7.98 4.92 8.71
N VAL A 129 -7.37 4.20 7.80
CA VAL A 129 -6.82 2.88 8.06
C VAL A 129 -5.31 2.95 7.87
N ILE A 130 -4.56 2.44 8.83
CA ILE A 130 -3.11 2.32 8.72
C ILE A 130 -2.77 0.84 8.76
N ILE A 131 -2.11 0.36 7.72
CA ILE A 131 -1.64 -1.02 7.65
C ILE A 131 -0.13 -1.02 7.87
N TYR A 132 0.30 -1.73 8.89
CA TYR A 132 1.73 -1.89 9.21
C TYR A 132 2.18 -3.23 8.64
N LEU A 133 2.86 -3.17 7.51
CA LEU A 133 3.16 -4.36 6.72
C LEU A 133 4.10 -5.33 7.43
N ASP A 134 5.04 -4.81 8.19
CA ASP A 134 5.99 -5.65 8.91
C ASP A 134 5.42 -6.26 10.19
N GLU A 135 4.36 -5.68 10.71
CA GLU A 135 3.76 -6.13 11.96
C GLU A 135 2.49 -6.94 11.75
N ASN A 136 2.05 -7.07 10.51
CA ASN A 136 0.79 -7.73 10.17
C ASN A 136 -0.35 -7.16 11.03
N ARG A 137 -0.41 -5.84 11.14
CA ARG A 137 -1.32 -5.11 12.02
C ARG A 137 -2.00 -3.99 11.25
N GLY A 138 -3.26 -3.76 11.56
CA GLY A 138 -4.00 -2.65 11.01
C GLY A 138 -4.65 -1.84 12.13
N ASP A 139 -4.62 -0.52 11.99
CA ASP A 139 -5.31 0.40 12.89
C ASP A 139 -6.40 1.12 12.10
N VAL A 140 -7.54 1.32 12.74
CA VAL A 140 -8.62 2.12 12.17
C VAL A 140 -8.89 3.28 13.10
N GLN A 141 -8.93 4.48 12.55
CA GLN A 141 -9.07 5.71 13.32
C GLN A 141 -10.30 6.50 12.90
N LYS A 142 -10.85 7.23 13.83
CA LYS A 142 -11.98 8.13 13.57
C LYS A 142 -11.57 9.30 12.71
N CYS A 143 -12.55 9.99 12.16
CA CYS A 143 -12.29 11.24 11.44
C CYS A 143 -11.88 12.33 12.41
N ASP A 144 -10.98 13.19 11.94
CA ASP A 144 -10.60 14.39 12.70
C ASP A 144 -11.73 15.40 12.74
N ALA A 145 -12.65 15.35 11.80
CA ALA A 145 -13.79 16.24 11.76
C ALA A 145 -14.79 15.91 12.88
N GLU A 146 -15.31 16.91 13.47
CA GLU A 146 -16.09 16.88 14.70
C GLU A 146 -17.34 16.04 14.70
N LYS A 147 -17.85 15.72 13.52
CA LYS A 147 -19.16 15.07 13.44
C LYS A 147 -18.98 13.64 13.06
N SER A 148 -19.46 12.73 13.75
CA SER A 148 -19.52 11.33 13.36
C SER A 148 -18.20 10.87 12.69
N GLY A 149 -17.87 9.78 12.65
CA GLY A 149 -16.63 9.25 12.15
C GLY A 149 -15.95 8.40 13.18
N ARG A 150 -16.74 8.01 14.17
CA ARG A 150 -16.28 7.02 15.13
C ARG A 150 -16.06 5.71 14.41
N VAL A 151 -15.10 4.96 14.89
CA VAL A 151 -14.82 3.65 14.35
C VAL A 151 -15.98 2.71 14.67
N THR A 152 -16.44 1.99 13.65
CA THR A 152 -17.49 0.98 13.81
C THR A 152 -16.92 -0.37 13.42
N ALA A 153 -17.13 -1.36 14.25
CA ALA A 153 -16.69 -2.72 14.00
C ALA A 153 -17.87 -3.68 14.04
N ILE A 154 -17.97 -4.50 13.00
CA ILE A 154 -18.93 -5.60 12.93
C ILE A 154 -18.12 -6.87 12.94
N ILE A 155 -18.25 -7.63 14.00
CA ILE A 155 -17.45 -8.81 14.24
C ILE A 155 -18.34 -10.04 14.23
N HIS A 156 -17.99 -11.00 13.39
CA HIS A 156 -18.69 -12.27 13.33
C HIS A 156 -17.90 -13.30 14.13
N PRO A 157 -18.41 -13.75 15.28
CA PRO A 157 -17.71 -14.76 16.03
C PRO A 157 -17.66 -16.05 15.22
N GLN A 158 -16.50 -16.66 15.21
CA GLN A 158 -16.34 -17.94 14.54
C GLN A 158 -17.11 -18.99 15.30
N ASP A 159 -17.93 -19.77 14.56
CA ASP A 159 -18.56 -20.93 15.15
C ASP A 159 -17.46 -21.90 15.56
N LYS A 160 -17.36 -22.13 16.85
CA LYS A 160 -16.52 -23.22 17.32
C LYS A 160 -17.10 -24.51 16.78
N LYS A 161 -16.45 -25.08 15.80
CA LYS A 161 -16.80 -26.42 15.38
C LYS A 161 -16.64 -27.34 16.58
N ILE A 162 -17.77 -27.84 17.04
CA ILE A 162 -17.74 -28.89 18.03
C ILE A 162 -17.07 -30.06 17.37
N LYS A 163 -15.88 -30.39 17.84
CA LYS A 163 -15.24 -31.62 17.38
C LYS A 163 -15.91 -32.77 18.09
N ASP A 164 -16.53 -33.57 17.31
CA ASP A 164 -17.01 -34.87 17.80
C ASP A 164 -15.86 -35.76 18.19
#